data_a99d5f210eb1bf95265fec128a38da4c
#
_entry.id   a99d5f210eb1bf95265fec128a38da4c
#
_cell.length_a   1.000
_cell.length_b   1.000
_cell.length_c   1.000
_cell.angle_alpha   90.00
_cell.angle_beta   90.00
_cell.angle_gamma   90.00
#
_symmetry.space_group_name_H-M   'P 1'
#
loop_
_entity.id
_entity.type
_entity.pdbx_description
1 polymer ?
#
loop_
_entity_poly.entity_id
_entity_poly.type
_entity_poly.pdbx_seq_one_letter_code
_entity_poly.pdbx_strand_id
1 'polypeptide(L)'
;MKKIMILGAGNAQIDAINYCKEKGYEVYGCSYTNTDPGIPLLDHFIQLDIKDIDGISSYVKKEQIQAVYSVGSDLAMPTVMAVSEKLGLPHFISSRTAALCQVKHDMRRELGEDFKGNAAFIECKSLDEALKYDSFPGMMKPVDSQGQRGCFRVNSIEDIKEYFDKSISYSTQKRVIIEKFIDGPEISVNAFMVDGKIEFSLVSDRIVFDELPGGIIKEHLLPTQYTDSIAETEDLV
;
A
#
# COMPACT_ATOMS: atom_id res chain seq x y z
N MET A 1 -32.47 3.60 -3.49
CA MET A 1 -31.41 2.74 -2.88
C MET A 1 -30.11 3.51 -2.95
N LYS A 2 -29.25 3.45 -1.92
CA LYS A 2 -27.94 4.10 -1.99
C LYS A 2 -27.03 3.30 -2.89
N LYS A 3 -26.22 3.98 -3.69
CA LYS A 3 -25.32 3.38 -4.69
C LYS A 3 -23.87 3.48 -4.23
N ILE A 4 -23.14 2.38 -4.28
CA ILE A 4 -21.72 2.34 -3.98
C ILE A 4 -20.96 1.63 -5.10
N MET A 5 -19.76 2.10 -5.41
CA MET A 5 -18.87 1.43 -6.36
C MET A 5 -17.65 0.87 -5.65
N ILE A 6 -17.40 -0.40 -5.85
CA ILE A 6 -16.20 -1.10 -5.35
C ILE A 6 -15.19 -1.22 -6.50
N LEU A 7 -13.99 -0.68 -6.31
CA LEU A 7 -12.90 -0.83 -7.27
C LEU A 7 -12.15 -2.14 -7.03
N GLY A 8 -12.13 -2.99 -8.05
CA GLY A 8 -11.69 -4.37 -8.00
C GLY A 8 -12.85 -5.32 -7.68
N ALA A 9 -12.74 -6.55 -8.18
CA ALA A 9 -13.69 -7.63 -7.95
C ALA A 9 -13.01 -8.97 -7.67
N GLY A 10 -11.75 -8.92 -7.18
CA GLY A 10 -11.00 -10.11 -6.75
C GLY A 10 -11.50 -10.66 -5.41
N ASN A 11 -10.84 -11.73 -4.94
CA ASN A 11 -11.24 -12.39 -3.69
C ASN A 11 -11.27 -11.42 -2.48
N ALA A 12 -10.34 -10.46 -2.42
CA ALA A 12 -10.27 -9.50 -1.31
C ALA A 12 -11.49 -8.56 -1.23
N GLN A 13 -12.21 -8.34 -2.34
CA GLN A 13 -13.37 -7.45 -2.39
C GLN A 13 -14.71 -8.15 -2.13
N ILE A 14 -14.77 -9.48 -2.16
CA ILE A 14 -16.01 -10.26 -2.02
C ILE A 14 -16.76 -9.91 -0.72
N ASP A 15 -16.07 -9.85 0.40
CA ASP A 15 -16.73 -9.56 1.68
C ASP A 15 -17.30 -8.13 1.71
N ALA A 16 -16.59 -7.16 1.15
CA ALA A 16 -17.08 -5.79 1.05
C ALA A 16 -18.32 -5.69 0.14
N ILE A 17 -18.34 -6.40 -0.99
CA ILE A 17 -19.49 -6.48 -1.90
C ILE A 17 -20.70 -7.05 -1.17
N ASN A 18 -20.53 -8.21 -0.50
CA ASN A 18 -21.60 -8.88 0.23
C ASN A 18 -22.13 -7.99 1.38
N TYR A 19 -21.23 -7.40 2.15
CA TYR A 19 -21.62 -6.49 3.24
C TYR A 19 -22.44 -5.30 2.75
N CYS A 20 -22.03 -4.67 1.63
CA CYS A 20 -22.79 -3.57 1.04
C CYS A 20 -24.19 -4.01 0.59
N LYS A 21 -24.31 -5.19 -0.01
CA LYS A 21 -25.63 -5.76 -0.40
C LYS A 21 -26.50 -6.05 0.83
N GLU A 22 -25.96 -6.66 1.86
CA GLU A 22 -26.68 -6.89 3.13
C GLU A 22 -27.18 -5.59 3.78
N LYS A 23 -26.44 -4.49 3.60
CA LYS A 23 -26.87 -3.14 4.07
C LYS A 23 -27.83 -2.44 3.12
N GLY A 24 -28.25 -3.08 2.05
CA GLY A 24 -29.25 -2.56 1.10
C GLY A 24 -28.70 -1.54 0.11
N TYR A 25 -27.39 -1.58 -0.16
CA TYR A 25 -26.79 -0.79 -1.23
C TYR A 25 -26.97 -1.50 -2.58
N GLU A 26 -27.13 -0.72 -3.63
CA GLU A 26 -26.94 -1.13 -5.02
C GLU A 26 -25.44 -1.07 -5.32
N VAL A 27 -24.84 -2.24 -5.61
CA VAL A 27 -23.38 -2.37 -5.67
C VAL A 27 -22.89 -2.41 -7.10
N TYR A 28 -22.15 -1.39 -7.47
CA TYR A 28 -21.42 -1.27 -8.73
C TYR A 28 -19.98 -1.76 -8.53
N GLY A 29 -19.35 -2.26 -9.57
CA GLY A 29 -17.95 -2.62 -9.49
C GLY A 29 -17.24 -2.52 -10.83
N CYS A 30 -15.92 -2.40 -10.79
CA CYS A 30 -15.08 -2.48 -11.98
C CYS A 30 -13.85 -3.35 -11.76
N SER A 31 -13.37 -3.91 -12.84
CA SER A 31 -12.06 -4.53 -12.96
C SER A 31 -11.57 -4.43 -14.40
N TYR A 32 -10.27 -4.52 -14.65
CA TYR A 32 -9.74 -4.58 -16.01
C TYR A 32 -10.04 -5.93 -16.70
N THR A 33 -10.31 -6.98 -15.93
CA THR A 33 -10.73 -8.30 -16.41
C THR A 33 -12.22 -8.53 -16.13
N ASN A 34 -12.83 -9.43 -16.89
CA ASN A 34 -14.22 -9.84 -16.71
C ASN A 34 -14.35 -11.23 -16.04
N THR A 35 -13.26 -11.75 -15.48
CA THR A 35 -13.20 -13.11 -14.90
C THR A 35 -12.99 -13.13 -13.39
N ASP A 36 -12.96 -11.97 -12.74
CA ASP A 36 -12.77 -11.88 -11.30
C ASP A 36 -13.94 -12.52 -10.54
N PRO A 37 -13.66 -13.23 -9.43
CA PRO A 37 -14.67 -14.02 -8.70
C PRO A 37 -15.79 -13.20 -8.04
N GLY A 38 -15.56 -11.92 -7.75
CA GLY A 38 -16.56 -11.03 -7.19
C GLY A 38 -17.56 -10.47 -8.22
N ILE A 39 -17.27 -10.55 -9.52
CA ILE A 39 -18.14 -9.97 -10.57
C ILE A 39 -19.58 -10.50 -10.51
N PRO A 40 -19.82 -11.81 -10.33
CA PRO A 40 -21.18 -12.33 -10.25
C PRO A 40 -21.99 -11.84 -9.04
N LEU A 41 -21.32 -11.25 -8.05
CA LEU A 41 -21.95 -10.72 -6.83
C LEU A 41 -22.38 -9.26 -6.97
N LEU A 42 -21.89 -8.54 -7.98
CA LEU A 42 -22.23 -7.15 -8.25
C LEU A 42 -23.62 -7.03 -8.87
N ASP A 43 -24.30 -5.93 -8.59
CA ASP A 43 -25.54 -5.60 -9.30
C ASP A 43 -25.24 -5.00 -10.69
N HIS A 44 -24.12 -4.26 -10.78
CA HIS A 44 -23.64 -3.67 -12.05
C HIS A 44 -22.12 -3.80 -12.15
N PHE A 45 -21.64 -4.25 -13.29
CA PHE A 45 -20.22 -4.38 -13.60
C PHE A 45 -19.87 -3.55 -14.83
N ILE A 46 -18.71 -2.87 -14.76
CA ILE A 46 -18.09 -2.24 -15.93
C ILE A 46 -16.63 -2.69 -16.04
N GLN A 47 -16.20 -3.06 -17.23
CA GLN A 47 -14.80 -3.39 -17.46
C GLN A 47 -14.00 -2.10 -17.63
N LEU A 48 -13.30 -1.70 -16.57
CA LEU A 48 -12.39 -0.55 -16.50
C LEU A 48 -11.19 -0.89 -15.64
N ASP A 49 -10.02 -0.31 -15.97
CA ASP A 49 -8.87 -0.38 -15.08
C ASP A 49 -9.17 0.40 -13.79
N ILE A 50 -8.89 -0.22 -12.64
CA ILE A 50 -9.03 0.43 -11.32
C ILE A 50 -8.15 1.67 -11.14
N LYS A 51 -7.21 1.92 -12.05
CA LYS A 51 -6.36 3.13 -12.10
C LYS A 51 -6.90 4.22 -13.01
N ASP A 52 -7.94 3.96 -13.77
CA ASP A 52 -8.53 4.94 -14.70
C ASP A 52 -9.44 5.94 -13.97
N ILE A 53 -8.82 6.96 -13.39
CA ILE A 53 -9.52 8.01 -12.62
C ILE A 53 -10.60 8.69 -13.46
N ASP A 54 -10.33 8.98 -14.73
CA ASP A 54 -11.27 9.74 -15.59
C ASP A 54 -12.43 8.88 -16.05
N GLY A 55 -12.17 7.65 -16.46
CA GLY A 55 -13.20 6.67 -16.82
C GLY A 55 -14.12 6.35 -15.66
N ILE A 56 -13.54 6.09 -14.47
CA ILE A 56 -14.31 5.81 -13.26
C ILE A 56 -15.11 7.03 -12.82
N SER A 57 -14.51 8.25 -12.82
CA SER A 57 -15.24 9.48 -12.47
C SER A 57 -16.43 9.71 -13.40
N SER A 58 -16.27 9.47 -14.70
CA SER A 58 -17.33 9.63 -15.69
C SER A 58 -18.47 8.63 -15.46
N TYR A 59 -18.12 7.38 -15.15
CA TYR A 59 -19.11 6.35 -14.86
C TYR A 59 -19.85 6.62 -13.55
N VAL A 60 -19.13 6.96 -12.47
CA VAL A 60 -19.69 7.31 -11.15
C VAL A 60 -20.70 8.47 -11.28
N LYS A 61 -20.34 9.52 -12.06
CA LYS A 61 -21.23 10.66 -12.31
C LYS A 61 -22.45 10.27 -13.11
N LYS A 62 -22.28 9.47 -14.18
CA LYS A 62 -23.37 9.00 -15.05
C LYS A 62 -24.39 8.19 -14.26
N GLU A 63 -23.94 7.25 -13.46
CA GLU A 63 -24.79 6.34 -12.69
C GLU A 63 -25.26 6.93 -11.36
N GLN A 64 -24.83 8.17 -11.01
CA GLN A 64 -25.16 8.89 -9.77
C GLN A 64 -24.76 8.08 -8.52
N ILE A 65 -23.58 7.48 -8.55
CA ILE A 65 -23.00 6.70 -7.44
C ILE A 65 -22.59 7.66 -6.34
N GLN A 66 -22.86 7.32 -5.09
CA GLN A 66 -22.75 8.19 -3.92
C GLN A 66 -21.50 7.93 -3.07
N ALA A 67 -20.83 6.80 -3.30
CA ALA A 67 -19.56 6.46 -2.64
C ALA A 67 -18.72 5.56 -3.55
N VAL A 68 -17.40 5.74 -3.49
CA VAL A 68 -16.43 4.85 -4.13
C VAL A 68 -15.52 4.29 -3.05
N TYR A 69 -15.24 2.99 -3.10
CA TYR A 69 -14.41 2.32 -2.09
C TYR A 69 -13.62 1.16 -2.71
N SER A 70 -12.65 0.69 -1.99
CA SER A 70 -11.96 -0.58 -2.22
C SER A 70 -11.43 -1.13 -0.91
N VAL A 71 -11.15 -2.42 -0.87
CA VAL A 71 -10.55 -3.10 0.28
C VAL A 71 -9.50 -4.09 -0.22
N GLY A 72 -8.42 -4.26 0.55
CA GLY A 72 -7.36 -5.20 0.23
C GLY A 72 -6.60 -4.89 -1.08
N SER A 73 -6.61 -3.62 -1.51
CA SER A 73 -5.93 -3.20 -2.75
C SER A 73 -5.29 -1.82 -2.59
N ASP A 74 -4.01 -1.82 -2.28
CA ASP A 74 -3.22 -0.57 -2.24
C ASP A 74 -3.25 0.15 -3.59
N LEU A 75 -3.33 -0.59 -4.70
CA LEU A 75 -3.37 -0.02 -6.05
C LEU A 75 -4.64 0.77 -6.33
N ALA A 76 -5.76 0.40 -5.72
CA ALA A 76 -7.05 1.07 -5.93
C ALA A 76 -7.20 2.35 -5.11
N MET A 77 -6.55 2.44 -3.93
CA MET A 77 -6.77 3.53 -2.98
C MET A 77 -6.51 4.93 -3.54
N PRO A 78 -5.42 5.22 -4.28
CA PRO A 78 -5.23 6.53 -4.89
C PRO A 78 -6.37 6.92 -5.83
N THR A 79 -6.88 5.98 -6.59
CA THR A 79 -8.02 6.22 -7.50
C THR A 79 -9.31 6.45 -6.73
N VAL A 80 -9.59 5.66 -5.69
CA VAL A 80 -10.74 5.85 -4.79
C VAL A 80 -10.75 7.27 -4.24
N MET A 81 -9.63 7.75 -3.70
CA MET A 81 -9.52 9.08 -3.12
C MET A 81 -9.62 10.19 -4.17
N ALA A 82 -8.91 10.04 -5.30
CA ALA A 82 -8.93 11.03 -6.37
C ALA A 82 -10.33 11.21 -6.99
N VAL A 83 -11.05 10.10 -7.24
CA VAL A 83 -12.42 10.12 -7.74
C VAL A 83 -13.36 10.74 -6.72
N SER A 84 -13.23 10.36 -5.45
CA SER A 84 -14.08 10.88 -4.38
C SER A 84 -13.90 12.38 -4.17
N GLU A 85 -12.66 12.88 -4.08
CA GLU A 85 -12.39 14.32 -4.00
C GLU A 85 -12.90 15.07 -5.23
N LYS A 86 -12.60 14.59 -6.44
CA LYS A 86 -13.00 15.21 -7.71
C LYS A 86 -14.52 15.39 -7.82
N LEU A 87 -15.28 14.45 -7.25
CA LEU A 87 -16.75 14.45 -7.32
C LEU A 87 -17.44 14.89 -6.04
N GLY A 88 -16.69 15.29 -5.01
CA GLY A 88 -17.26 15.71 -3.72
C GLY A 88 -17.94 14.56 -2.96
N LEU A 89 -17.47 13.34 -3.15
CA LEU A 89 -18.00 12.14 -2.47
C LEU A 89 -17.29 11.92 -1.12
N PRO A 90 -17.89 11.16 -0.21
CA PRO A 90 -17.25 10.81 1.06
C PRO A 90 -15.90 10.11 0.83
N HIS A 91 -14.89 10.53 1.57
CA HIS A 91 -13.54 9.92 1.59
C HIS A 91 -12.92 10.13 2.98
N PHE A 92 -11.93 9.32 3.34
CA PHE A 92 -11.34 9.30 4.67
C PHE A 92 -9.91 9.83 4.74
N ILE A 93 -9.22 9.94 3.61
CA ILE A 93 -7.90 10.61 3.47
C ILE A 93 -7.87 11.43 2.19
N SER A 94 -6.93 12.36 2.08
CA SER A 94 -6.75 13.12 0.85
C SER A 94 -6.18 12.27 -0.28
N SER A 95 -6.46 12.62 -1.53
CA SER A 95 -5.83 11.97 -2.70
C SER A 95 -4.31 12.14 -2.68
N ARG A 96 -3.80 13.28 -2.16
CA ARG A 96 -2.37 13.50 -1.95
C ARG A 96 -1.78 12.47 -0.98
N THR A 97 -2.40 12.26 0.17
CA THR A 97 -1.96 11.26 1.16
C THR A 97 -1.96 9.85 0.57
N ALA A 98 -3.05 9.48 -0.12
CA ALA A 98 -3.13 8.17 -0.77
C ALA A 98 -2.02 7.96 -1.81
N ALA A 99 -1.68 8.98 -2.59
CA ALA A 99 -0.59 8.93 -3.57
C ALA A 99 0.79 8.82 -2.90
N LEU A 100 1.04 9.57 -1.83
CA LEU A 100 2.29 9.52 -1.07
C LEU A 100 2.56 8.12 -0.51
N CYS A 101 1.54 7.44 0.02
CA CYS A 101 1.66 6.10 0.56
C CYS A 101 2.00 5.03 -0.51
N GLN A 102 1.82 5.32 -1.80
CA GLN A 102 2.16 4.41 -2.88
C GLN A 102 3.65 4.38 -3.22
N VAL A 103 4.35 5.48 -3.02
CA VAL A 103 5.73 5.65 -3.47
C VAL A 103 6.65 5.84 -2.27
N LYS A 104 7.44 4.82 -1.97
CA LYS A 104 8.28 4.75 -0.76
C LYS A 104 9.14 5.99 -0.53
N HIS A 105 9.79 6.49 -1.58
CA HIS A 105 10.67 7.64 -1.42
C HIS A 105 9.90 8.96 -1.17
N ASP A 106 8.71 9.12 -1.78
CA ASP A 106 7.87 10.29 -1.54
C ASP A 106 7.36 10.29 -0.10
N MET A 107 6.91 9.13 0.39
CA MET A 107 6.53 8.94 1.79
C MET A 107 7.69 9.24 2.73
N ARG A 108 8.90 8.71 2.48
CA ARG A 108 10.08 8.96 3.29
C ARG A 108 10.47 10.43 3.35
N ARG A 109 10.38 11.14 2.22
CA ARG A 109 10.66 12.58 2.15
C ARG A 109 9.61 13.41 2.89
N GLU A 110 8.34 13.04 2.78
CA GLU A 110 7.25 13.74 3.47
C GLU A 110 7.37 13.61 5.00
N LEU A 111 7.77 12.43 5.50
CA LEU A 111 8.04 12.20 6.92
C LEU A 111 9.24 13.01 7.43
N GLY A 112 10.22 13.27 6.55
CA GLY A 112 11.43 14.01 6.89
C GLY A 112 12.53 13.13 7.51
N GLU A 113 13.77 13.65 7.46
CA GLU A 113 14.95 12.93 7.94
C GLU A 113 14.95 12.80 9.47
N ASP A 114 14.34 13.76 10.17
CA ASP A 114 14.30 13.80 11.64
C ASP A 114 13.20 12.89 12.24
N PHE A 115 12.34 12.31 11.41
CA PHE A 115 11.30 11.41 11.89
C PHE A 115 11.91 10.08 12.36
N LYS A 116 11.75 9.74 13.63
CA LYS A 116 12.37 8.55 14.26
C LYS A 116 12.07 7.22 13.55
N GLY A 117 10.90 7.09 12.94
CA GLY A 117 10.49 5.92 12.17
C GLY A 117 11.08 5.86 10.75
N ASN A 118 11.85 6.86 10.33
CA ASN A 118 12.40 6.95 8.99
C ASN A 118 13.85 6.45 8.95
N ALA A 119 14.09 5.30 8.32
CA ALA A 119 15.45 4.83 8.11
C ALA A 119 16.18 5.74 7.11
N ALA A 120 17.47 6.00 7.35
CA ALA A 120 18.31 6.71 6.39
C ALA A 120 18.32 5.98 5.04
N PHE A 121 18.19 6.72 3.94
CA PHE A 121 18.08 6.15 2.61
C PHE A 121 18.70 7.03 1.53
N ILE A 122 19.01 6.40 0.39
CA ILE A 122 19.28 7.09 -0.86
C ILE A 122 18.32 6.61 -1.95
N GLU A 123 17.94 7.50 -2.85
CA GLU A 123 17.21 7.18 -4.08
C GLU A 123 18.19 7.09 -5.24
N CYS A 124 18.05 6.06 -6.09
CA CYS A 124 18.96 5.82 -7.22
C CYS A 124 18.17 5.56 -8.51
N LYS A 125 18.57 6.24 -9.57
CA LYS A 125 18.06 6.07 -10.94
C LYS A 125 19.03 5.29 -11.83
N SER A 126 20.27 5.16 -11.38
CA SER A 126 21.34 4.46 -12.08
C SER A 126 22.21 3.66 -11.11
N LEU A 127 22.94 2.67 -11.65
CA LEU A 127 23.90 1.91 -10.87
C LEU A 127 24.99 2.82 -10.27
N ASP A 128 25.45 3.82 -11.00
CA ASP A 128 26.49 4.76 -10.52
C ASP A 128 26.02 5.56 -9.30
N GLU A 129 24.71 5.87 -9.21
CA GLU A 129 24.13 6.49 -8.03
C GLU A 129 24.04 5.49 -6.88
N ALA A 130 23.63 4.26 -7.14
CA ALA A 130 23.52 3.21 -6.14
C ALA A 130 24.89 2.82 -5.53
N LEU A 131 25.96 2.86 -6.31
CA LEU A 131 27.33 2.58 -5.87
C LEU A 131 27.88 3.62 -4.89
N LYS A 132 27.19 4.74 -4.69
CA LYS A 132 27.54 5.74 -3.65
C LYS A 132 27.04 5.35 -2.25
N TYR A 133 26.23 4.31 -2.15
CA TYR A 133 25.77 3.82 -0.85
C TYR A 133 26.91 3.16 -0.07
N ASP A 134 27.09 3.57 1.19
CA ASP A 134 28.21 3.16 2.06
C ASP A 134 27.76 2.64 3.44
N SER A 135 26.47 2.66 3.75
CA SER A 135 25.93 2.37 5.08
C SER A 135 25.44 0.92 5.22
N PHE A 136 26.29 -0.04 4.85
CA PHE A 136 25.96 -1.46 4.90
C PHE A 136 25.75 -2.02 6.32
N PRO A 137 24.89 -3.06 6.48
CA PRO A 137 24.01 -3.61 5.46
C PRO A 137 22.87 -2.68 5.08
N GLY A 138 22.39 -2.79 3.84
CA GLY A 138 21.27 -2.03 3.32
C GLY A 138 20.15 -2.93 2.80
N MET A 139 18.97 -2.35 2.62
CA MET A 139 17.86 -2.98 1.93
C MET A 139 17.52 -2.21 0.66
N MET A 140 17.80 -2.79 -0.49
CA MET A 140 17.49 -2.21 -1.80
C MET A 140 16.10 -2.65 -2.25
N LYS A 141 15.26 -1.69 -2.65
CA LYS A 141 13.86 -1.91 -3.01
C LYS A 141 13.45 -1.04 -4.21
N PRO A 142 12.58 -1.52 -5.11
CA PRO A 142 11.90 -0.64 -6.07
C PRO A 142 11.03 0.37 -5.32
N VAL A 143 10.96 1.62 -5.81
CA VAL A 143 10.21 2.68 -5.10
C VAL A 143 8.70 2.44 -5.08
N ASP A 144 8.15 1.76 -6.09
CA ASP A 144 6.71 1.60 -6.36
C ASP A 144 6.26 0.14 -6.55
N SER A 145 7.09 -0.84 -6.13
CA SER A 145 6.71 -2.27 -6.14
C SER A 145 6.14 -2.71 -4.80
N GLN A 146 5.25 -3.70 -4.84
CA GLN A 146 4.58 -4.30 -3.68
C GLN A 146 4.91 -5.79 -3.56
N GLY A 147 4.56 -6.39 -2.40
CA GLY A 147 4.72 -7.82 -2.17
C GLY A 147 6.17 -8.29 -2.17
N GLN A 148 7.10 -7.45 -1.68
CA GLN A 148 8.53 -7.76 -1.54
C GLN A 148 9.27 -8.02 -2.87
N ARG A 149 8.61 -7.81 -4.02
CA ARG A 149 9.21 -8.04 -5.33
C ARG A 149 10.34 -7.05 -5.60
N GLY A 150 11.51 -7.57 -5.94
CA GLY A 150 12.69 -6.78 -6.21
C GLY A 150 13.38 -6.21 -4.96
N CYS A 151 13.04 -6.71 -3.75
CA CYS A 151 13.70 -6.34 -2.51
C CYS A 151 14.89 -7.26 -2.27
N PHE A 152 16.07 -6.67 -2.01
CA PHE A 152 17.32 -7.40 -1.76
C PHE A 152 18.07 -6.78 -0.60
N ARG A 153 18.54 -7.61 0.34
CA ARG A 153 19.53 -7.21 1.33
C ARG A 153 20.88 -7.12 0.61
N VAL A 154 21.55 -5.99 0.76
CA VAL A 154 22.87 -5.73 0.20
C VAL A 154 23.87 -5.51 1.35
N ASN A 155 24.95 -6.27 1.34
CA ASN A 155 25.98 -6.23 2.38
C ASN A 155 27.30 -5.62 1.84
N SER A 156 27.39 -5.42 0.53
CA SER A 156 28.56 -4.93 -0.17
C SER A 156 28.19 -4.20 -1.46
N ILE A 157 29.16 -3.53 -2.05
CA ILE A 157 29.08 -2.93 -3.38
C ILE A 157 28.84 -3.99 -4.46
N GLU A 158 29.39 -5.18 -4.27
CA GLU A 158 29.23 -6.32 -5.18
C GLU A 158 27.78 -6.78 -5.23
N ASP A 159 27.08 -6.81 -4.07
CA ASP A 159 25.65 -7.13 -4.01
C ASP A 159 24.82 -6.06 -4.74
N ILE A 160 25.19 -4.79 -4.62
CA ILE A 160 24.51 -3.71 -5.37
C ILE A 160 24.65 -3.95 -6.87
N LYS A 161 25.86 -4.26 -7.36
CA LYS A 161 26.10 -4.55 -8.79
C LYS A 161 25.28 -5.74 -9.27
N GLU A 162 25.15 -6.77 -8.43
CA GLU A 162 24.42 -8.00 -8.75
C GLU A 162 22.90 -7.77 -8.84
N TYR A 163 22.34 -6.98 -7.89
CA TYR A 163 20.88 -6.90 -7.73
C TYR A 163 20.23 -5.64 -8.31
N PHE A 164 21.01 -4.60 -8.66
CA PHE A 164 20.46 -3.32 -9.11
C PHE A 164 19.51 -3.45 -10.29
N ASP A 165 19.98 -4.08 -11.39
CA ASP A 165 19.17 -4.22 -12.62
C ASP A 165 17.91 -5.05 -12.37
N LYS A 166 18.01 -6.07 -11.52
CA LYS A 166 16.88 -6.88 -11.14
C LYS A 166 15.89 -6.08 -10.30
N SER A 167 16.36 -5.32 -9.30
CA SER A 167 15.50 -4.49 -8.46
C SER A 167 14.79 -3.42 -9.28
N ILE A 168 15.51 -2.63 -10.07
CA ILE A 168 14.94 -1.52 -10.85
C ILE A 168 13.96 -2.01 -11.93
N SER A 169 14.10 -3.24 -12.40
CA SER A 169 13.19 -3.82 -13.40
C SER A 169 11.74 -3.93 -12.88
N TYR A 170 11.55 -4.05 -11.55
CA TYR A 170 10.25 -4.09 -10.88
C TYR A 170 9.66 -2.69 -10.62
N SER A 171 10.40 -1.62 -10.88
CA SER A 171 9.90 -0.26 -10.74
C SER A 171 9.34 0.27 -12.07
N THR A 172 8.09 0.75 -12.05
CA THR A 172 7.49 1.45 -13.20
C THR A 172 8.12 2.82 -13.40
N GLN A 173 8.59 3.45 -12.31
CA GLN A 173 9.29 4.74 -12.32
C GLN A 173 10.79 4.62 -12.63
N LYS A 174 11.30 3.39 -12.79
CA LYS A 174 12.73 3.12 -13.03
C LYS A 174 13.64 3.74 -11.97
N ARG A 175 13.26 3.52 -10.70
CA ARG A 175 13.99 3.98 -9.52
C ARG A 175 14.03 2.91 -8.43
N VAL A 176 15.10 2.91 -7.65
CA VAL A 176 15.25 2.12 -6.44
C VAL A 176 15.57 3.02 -5.26
N ILE A 177 15.24 2.56 -4.07
CA ILE A 177 15.67 3.14 -2.80
C ILE A 177 16.58 2.12 -2.12
N ILE A 178 17.69 2.58 -1.52
CA ILE A 178 18.53 1.76 -0.65
C ILE A 178 18.43 2.37 0.74
N GLU A 179 17.84 1.63 1.67
CA GLU A 179 17.62 2.03 3.06
C GLU A 179 18.65 1.33 3.94
N LYS A 180 19.09 1.98 5.03
CA LYS A 180 19.85 1.30 6.08
C LYS A 180 19.03 0.11 6.59
N PHE A 181 19.65 -1.08 6.60
CA PHE A 181 19.02 -2.25 7.19
C PHE A 181 18.98 -2.08 8.72
N ILE A 182 17.81 -2.23 9.29
CA ILE A 182 17.60 -2.21 10.74
C ILE A 182 17.45 -3.66 11.17
N ASP A 183 18.39 -4.12 11.98
CA ASP A 183 18.35 -5.45 12.55
C ASP A 183 17.52 -5.45 13.83
N GLY A 184 16.67 -6.45 13.98
CA GLY A 184 15.81 -6.56 15.15
C GLY A 184 14.50 -7.28 14.86
N PRO A 185 13.70 -7.49 15.90
CA PRO A 185 12.37 -8.07 15.73
C PRO A 185 11.46 -7.12 14.95
N GLU A 186 10.56 -7.72 14.18
CA GLU A 186 9.59 -6.97 13.40
C GLU A 186 8.22 -6.99 14.09
N ILE A 187 7.54 -5.84 14.06
CA ILE A 187 6.16 -5.70 14.51
C ILE A 187 5.28 -5.17 13.37
N SER A 188 4.00 -5.44 13.45
CA SER A 188 2.97 -4.78 12.64
C SER A 188 2.06 -3.97 13.53
N VAL A 189 1.83 -2.72 13.16
CA VAL A 189 0.86 -1.84 13.83
C VAL A 189 -0.32 -1.63 12.91
N ASN A 190 -1.51 -1.96 13.37
CA ASN A 190 -2.76 -1.65 12.71
C ASN A 190 -3.47 -0.59 13.54
N ALA A 191 -3.70 0.57 12.98
CA ALA A 191 -4.36 1.67 13.66
C ALA A 191 -5.58 2.16 12.87
N PHE A 192 -6.61 2.56 13.60
CA PHE A 192 -7.77 3.24 13.04
C PHE A 192 -7.84 4.64 13.66
N MET A 193 -7.80 5.65 12.80
CA MET A 193 -7.77 7.05 13.21
C MET A 193 -9.07 7.76 12.83
N VAL A 194 -9.55 8.60 13.72
CA VAL A 194 -10.68 9.50 13.49
C VAL A 194 -10.29 10.90 13.98
N ASP A 195 -10.44 11.90 13.11
CA ASP A 195 -10.13 13.30 13.42
C ASP A 195 -8.74 13.52 14.04
N GLY A 196 -7.72 12.79 13.52
CA GLY A 196 -6.34 12.87 13.97
C GLY A 196 -6.05 12.19 15.31
N LYS A 197 -6.96 11.34 15.80
CA LYS A 197 -6.79 10.54 17.02
C LYS A 197 -6.85 9.07 16.72
N ILE A 198 -5.99 8.29 17.38
CA ILE A 198 -6.05 6.84 17.34
C ILE A 198 -7.25 6.37 18.18
N GLU A 199 -8.27 5.84 17.53
CA GLU A 199 -9.44 5.23 18.18
C GLU A 199 -9.25 3.74 18.47
N PHE A 200 -8.37 3.11 17.72
CA PHE A 200 -8.00 1.72 17.90
C PHE A 200 -6.58 1.50 17.39
N SER A 201 -5.79 0.76 18.13
CA SER A 201 -4.51 0.23 17.68
C SER A 201 -4.36 -1.25 18.04
N LEU A 202 -3.63 -1.98 17.22
CA LEU A 202 -3.30 -3.38 17.44
C LEU A 202 -1.85 -3.61 17.00
N VAL A 203 -1.02 -3.96 17.94
CA VAL A 203 0.38 -4.32 17.69
C VAL A 203 0.54 -5.84 17.76
N SER A 204 1.13 -6.42 16.74
CA SER A 204 1.46 -7.84 16.67
C SER A 204 2.93 -8.05 16.34
N ASP A 205 3.52 -9.14 16.83
CA ASP A 205 4.82 -9.58 16.35
C ASP A 205 4.67 -10.09 14.92
N ARG A 206 5.62 -9.74 14.08
CA ARG A 206 5.66 -10.15 12.69
C ARG A 206 6.78 -11.16 12.50
N ILE A 207 6.40 -12.42 12.37
CA ILE A 207 7.35 -13.51 12.10
C ILE A 207 7.44 -13.73 10.60
N VAL A 208 8.64 -13.80 10.09
CA VAL A 208 8.92 -14.01 8.66
C VAL A 208 9.55 -15.38 8.42
N PHE A 209 9.50 -15.85 7.18
CA PHE A 209 10.25 -17.04 6.78
C PHE A 209 11.73 -16.68 6.61
N ASP A 210 12.61 -17.40 7.31
CA ASP A 210 14.06 -17.16 7.24
C ASP A 210 14.64 -17.54 5.87
N GLU A 211 14.06 -18.55 5.24
CA GLU A 211 14.52 -19.10 3.96
C GLU A 211 14.00 -18.34 2.72
N LEU A 212 13.04 -17.42 2.91
CA LEU A 212 12.44 -16.67 1.80
C LEU A 212 12.95 -15.23 1.77
N PRO A 213 13.37 -14.72 0.60
CA PRO A 213 13.86 -13.35 0.50
C PRO A 213 12.73 -12.33 0.73
N GLY A 214 13.10 -11.16 1.23
CA GLY A 214 12.21 -10.00 1.31
C GLY A 214 11.28 -9.97 2.52
N GLY A 215 11.43 -10.87 3.50
CA GLY A 215 10.65 -10.85 4.73
C GLY A 215 9.18 -11.21 4.52
N ILE A 216 8.94 -12.32 3.80
CA ILE A 216 7.58 -12.85 3.62
C ILE A 216 7.03 -13.29 4.98
N ILE A 217 5.83 -12.82 5.31
CA ILE A 217 5.18 -13.08 6.59
C ILE A 217 4.81 -14.55 6.68
N LYS A 218 5.24 -15.19 7.78
CA LYS A 218 4.85 -16.53 8.17
C LYS A 218 3.63 -16.50 9.09
N GLU A 219 3.68 -15.62 10.09
CA GLU A 219 2.60 -15.48 11.08
C GLU A 219 2.63 -14.10 11.77
N HIS A 220 1.51 -13.73 12.34
CA HIS A 220 1.38 -12.65 13.30
C HIS A 220 1.03 -13.23 14.66
N LEU A 221 1.79 -12.87 15.71
CA LEU A 221 1.53 -13.29 17.07
C LEU A 221 0.85 -12.18 17.87
N LEU A 222 -0.21 -12.53 18.58
CA LEU A 222 -0.99 -11.65 19.44
C LEU A 222 -1.20 -12.31 20.80
N PRO A 223 -1.07 -11.56 21.90
CA PRO A 223 -0.56 -10.17 21.98
C PRO A 223 0.93 -10.10 21.61
N THR A 224 1.41 -8.91 21.25
CA THR A 224 2.86 -8.71 21.04
C THR A 224 3.63 -8.98 22.33
N GLN A 225 4.84 -9.53 22.21
CA GLN A 225 5.76 -9.67 23.34
C GLN A 225 6.52 -8.36 23.68
N TYR A 226 6.43 -7.35 22.81
CA TYR A 226 7.11 -6.05 22.95
C TYR A 226 6.20 -4.99 23.57
N THR A 227 5.53 -5.36 24.67
CA THR A 227 4.52 -4.51 25.33
C THR A 227 5.05 -3.16 25.82
N ASP A 228 6.32 -3.12 26.23
CA ASP A 228 6.95 -1.88 26.74
C ASP A 228 7.16 -0.82 25.64
N SER A 229 7.14 -1.23 24.37
CA SER A 229 7.31 -0.35 23.21
C SER A 229 5.99 0.09 22.57
N ILE A 230 4.83 -0.35 23.08
CA ILE A 230 3.52 -0.02 22.45
C ILE A 230 3.29 1.48 22.46
N ALA A 231 3.51 2.17 23.58
CA ALA A 231 3.32 3.61 23.69
C ALA A 231 4.24 4.40 22.73
N GLU A 232 5.52 4.03 22.64
CA GLU A 232 6.45 4.64 21.68
C GLU A 232 6.03 4.38 20.23
N THR A 233 5.46 3.23 19.97
CA THR A 233 4.98 2.84 18.64
C THR A 233 3.73 3.64 18.26
N GLU A 234 2.82 3.84 19.19
CA GLU A 234 1.61 4.65 19.00
C GLU A 234 1.96 6.13 18.78
N ASP A 235 3.00 6.64 19.42
CA ASP A 235 3.52 8.01 19.19
C ASP A 235 4.09 8.22 17.78
N LEU A 236 4.40 7.14 17.05
CA LEU A 236 4.91 7.19 15.68
C LEU A 236 3.80 7.08 14.60
N VAL A 237 2.59 6.75 14.98
CA VAL A 237 1.43 6.58 14.09
C VAL A 237 0.60 7.85 14.01
#